data_bc384a537f1c5781c3a1442943745caf
#
_entry.id   bc384a537f1c5781c3a1442943745caf
#
_cell.length_a   1.000
_cell.length_b   1.000
_cell.length_c   1.000
_cell.angle_alpha   90.00
_cell.angle_beta   90.00
_cell.angle_gamma   90.00
#
_symmetry.space_group_name_H-M   'P 1'
#
loop_
_entity.id
_entity.type
_entity.pdbx_description
1 polymer ?
#
loop_
_entity_poly.entity_id
_entity_poly.type
_entity_poly.pdbx_seq_one_letter_code
_entity_poly.pdbx_strand_id
1 'polypeptide(L)'
;YWFNRAICMLNSKDYDDALAQTDSIIRKWQRFANAYQLKAEVWLNKKDTVEAAKWLDKRLEIDPYDASTWTIRANMSLARKQWADADKELGKAIHLKPKETGNYVNRALARLNINNLRGAMADYDMAIDLEPNNFLAHYNRGLLRVQLGDDNRAIDDFDYVIKMEPQNFMAIFNRGTLKEKTGNLRGAIHDYTKVIEQFPNFWTGLSYRARCYRRLGMTAKAELDEFRIFKAQMNKHLGVQKRWSKAKLKEMRKRSEIDPEKYNQIVVADSSDVAPEYKSEYRGRVQNRHVDGEMKPMYCMAFDSYSNGIKTYQAYDANIEKYNADAKPLRKIYLSCGIRQLTSADTKNIFTHIDILSTRIATTTTVSKACPTLMERAVAYSVVQNYDAAISDLTVCINADSTNMLAYWQRAVSQSLFNN
;
A
#
# COMPACT_ATOMS: atom_id res chain seq x y z
N TYR A 1 -0.74 3.11 -34.41
CA TYR A 1 -0.59 1.85 -35.15
C TYR A 1 0.66 1.07 -34.69
N TRP A 2 1.88 1.62 -34.76
CA TRP A 2 3.14 0.91 -34.42
C TRP A 2 3.19 0.43 -32.98
N PHE A 3 2.70 1.22 -32.03
CA PHE A 3 2.65 0.87 -30.63
C PHE A 3 1.68 -0.30 -30.34
N ASN A 4 0.47 -0.24 -30.92
CA ASN A 4 -0.51 -1.33 -30.79
C ASN A 4 -0.02 -2.63 -31.45
N ARG A 5 0.75 -2.53 -32.55
CA ARG A 5 1.38 -3.69 -33.17
C ARG A 5 2.40 -4.34 -32.22
N ALA A 6 3.23 -3.55 -31.55
CA ALA A 6 4.17 -4.08 -30.55
C ALA A 6 3.47 -4.76 -29.37
N ILE A 7 2.32 -4.22 -28.91
CA ILE A 7 1.49 -4.86 -27.88
C ILE A 7 0.93 -6.21 -28.38
N CYS A 8 0.45 -6.28 -29.63
CA CYS A 8 -0.01 -7.55 -30.21
C CYS A 8 1.12 -8.59 -30.24
N MET A 9 2.33 -8.19 -30.64
CA MET A 9 3.51 -9.08 -30.65
C MET A 9 3.86 -9.56 -29.24
N LEU A 10 3.80 -8.69 -28.23
CA LEU A 10 4.01 -9.08 -26.83
C LEU A 10 2.96 -10.12 -26.38
N ASN A 11 1.68 -9.90 -26.71
CA ASN A 11 0.59 -10.81 -26.36
C ASN A 11 0.71 -12.17 -27.08
N SER A 12 1.24 -12.17 -28.31
CA SER A 12 1.54 -13.39 -29.08
C SER A 12 2.83 -14.09 -28.59
N LYS A 13 3.54 -13.49 -27.63
CA LYS A 13 4.85 -13.94 -27.12
C LYS A 13 6.00 -13.89 -28.17
N ASP A 14 5.83 -13.11 -29.21
CA ASP A 14 6.85 -12.83 -30.21
C ASP A 14 7.77 -11.72 -29.70
N TYR A 15 8.54 -12.05 -28.67
CA TYR A 15 9.31 -11.06 -27.89
C TYR A 15 10.38 -10.34 -28.70
N ASP A 16 11.05 -11.03 -29.62
CA ASP A 16 12.13 -10.45 -30.42
C ASP A 16 11.58 -9.44 -31.43
N ASP A 17 10.45 -9.76 -32.05
CA ASP A 17 9.76 -8.84 -32.95
C ASP A 17 9.17 -7.64 -32.18
N ALA A 18 8.62 -7.89 -30.98
CA ALA A 18 8.16 -6.82 -30.10
C ALA A 18 9.31 -5.86 -29.70
N LEU A 19 10.50 -6.39 -29.40
CA LEU A 19 11.69 -5.59 -29.12
C LEU A 19 12.12 -4.77 -30.34
N ALA A 20 12.22 -5.38 -31.52
CA ALA A 20 12.57 -4.68 -32.77
C ALA A 20 11.59 -3.56 -33.11
N GLN A 21 10.27 -3.84 -32.89
CA GLN A 21 9.22 -2.86 -33.10
C GLN A 21 9.31 -1.70 -32.10
N THR A 22 9.55 -1.99 -30.81
CA THR A 22 9.72 -0.95 -29.79
C THR A 22 10.99 -0.12 -30.03
N ASP A 23 12.08 -0.72 -30.50
CA ASP A 23 13.29 0.00 -30.90
C ASP A 23 13.03 0.97 -32.04
N SER A 24 12.23 0.55 -33.01
CA SER A 24 11.86 1.40 -34.14
C SER A 24 11.00 2.59 -33.69
N ILE A 25 10.10 2.37 -32.71
CA ILE A 25 9.28 3.43 -32.11
C ILE A 25 10.18 4.42 -31.35
N ILE A 26 11.07 3.92 -30.50
CA ILE A 26 11.98 4.74 -29.67
C ILE A 26 12.91 5.58 -30.57
N ARG A 27 13.45 4.99 -31.64
CA ARG A 27 14.32 5.71 -32.60
C ARG A 27 13.60 6.87 -33.26
N LYS A 28 12.31 6.69 -33.60
CA LYS A 28 11.51 7.71 -34.27
C LYS A 28 10.93 8.74 -33.30
N TRP A 29 10.57 8.33 -32.10
CA TRP A 29 9.92 9.16 -31.08
C TRP A 29 10.61 8.99 -29.71
N GLN A 30 11.77 9.61 -29.57
CA GLN A 30 12.65 9.44 -28.40
C GLN A 30 12.00 9.83 -27.05
N ARG A 31 10.99 10.72 -27.06
CA ARG A 31 10.26 11.15 -25.85
C ARG A 31 8.93 10.41 -25.63
N PHE A 32 8.66 9.35 -26.39
CA PHE A 32 7.45 8.57 -26.21
C PHE A 32 7.63 7.55 -25.06
N ALA A 33 7.39 8.00 -23.82
CA ALA A 33 7.62 7.26 -22.58
C ALA A 33 7.00 5.83 -22.58
N ASN A 34 5.79 5.66 -23.15
CA ASN A 34 5.11 4.37 -23.20
C ASN A 34 5.86 3.30 -24.01
N ALA A 35 6.68 3.69 -25.01
CA ALA A 35 7.49 2.72 -25.76
C ALA A 35 8.59 2.10 -24.87
N TYR A 36 9.16 2.88 -23.96
CA TYR A 36 10.15 2.40 -23.00
C TYR A 36 9.52 1.45 -21.97
N GLN A 37 8.31 1.76 -21.51
CA GLN A 37 7.56 0.86 -20.64
C GLN A 37 7.27 -0.46 -21.34
N LEU A 38 6.72 -0.42 -22.55
CA LEU A 38 6.41 -1.62 -23.31
C LEU A 38 7.67 -2.48 -23.54
N LYS A 39 8.80 -1.84 -23.83
CA LYS A 39 10.06 -2.54 -23.96
C LYS A 39 10.52 -3.20 -22.66
N ALA A 40 10.34 -2.52 -21.51
CA ALA A 40 10.60 -3.10 -20.21
C ALA A 40 9.67 -4.30 -19.91
N GLU A 41 8.40 -4.20 -20.28
CA GLU A 41 7.42 -5.30 -20.13
C GLU A 41 7.81 -6.52 -20.97
N VAL A 42 8.30 -6.33 -22.19
CA VAL A 42 8.82 -7.43 -23.03
C VAL A 42 10.00 -8.12 -22.32
N TRP A 43 10.94 -7.37 -21.73
CA TRP A 43 12.06 -7.93 -21.00
C TRP A 43 11.64 -8.64 -19.72
N LEU A 44 10.62 -8.14 -19.01
CA LEU A 44 10.02 -8.82 -17.85
C LEU A 44 9.42 -10.18 -18.24
N ASN A 45 8.71 -10.24 -19.38
CA ASN A 45 8.16 -11.49 -19.90
C ASN A 45 9.27 -12.47 -20.35
N LYS A 46 10.40 -11.97 -20.84
CA LYS A 46 11.62 -12.75 -21.10
C LYS A 46 12.36 -13.14 -19.81
N LYS A 47 11.87 -12.72 -18.62
CA LYS A 47 12.47 -12.93 -17.29
C LYS A 47 13.84 -12.25 -17.11
N ASP A 48 14.20 -11.31 -17.98
CA ASP A 48 15.38 -10.47 -17.82
C ASP A 48 15.03 -9.18 -17.09
N THR A 49 15.07 -9.29 -15.78
CA THR A 49 14.76 -8.15 -14.90
C THR A 49 15.84 -7.06 -14.93
N VAL A 50 17.08 -7.39 -15.36
CA VAL A 50 18.17 -6.40 -15.43
C VAL A 50 17.94 -5.45 -16.58
N GLU A 51 17.68 -5.99 -17.79
CA GLU A 51 17.36 -5.17 -18.95
C GLU A 51 16.03 -4.40 -18.74
N ALA A 52 15.03 -5.05 -18.18
CA ALA A 52 13.77 -4.38 -17.86
C ALA A 52 13.98 -3.13 -16.98
N ALA A 53 14.80 -3.22 -15.93
CA ALA A 53 15.10 -2.09 -15.05
C ALA A 53 15.72 -0.92 -15.80
N LYS A 54 16.70 -1.18 -16.67
CA LYS A 54 17.35 -0.13 -17.48
C LYS A 54 16.35 0.64 -18.35
N TRP A 55 15.35 -0.06 -18.91
CA TRP A 55 14.33 0.58 -19.74
C TRP A 55 13.30 1.35 -18.92
N LEU A 56 12.99 0.89 -17.72
CA LEU A 56 12.17 1.67 -16.78
C LEU A 56 12.93 2.92 -16.29
N ASP A 57 14.23 2.82 -16.02
CA ASP A 57 15.04 3.98 -15.64
C ASP A 57 15.04 5.04 -16.77
N LYS A 58 15.22 4.63 -18.04
CA LYS A 58 15.09 5.54 -19.19
C LYS A 58 13.69 6.15 -19.32
N ARG A 59 12.64 5.39 -19.00
CA ARG A 59 11.28 5.93 -18.98
C ARG A 59 11.13 7.01 -17.92
N LEU A 60 11.71 6.80 -16.74
CA LEU A 60 11.67 7.77 -15.63
C LEU A 60 12.51 9.03 -15.90
N GLU A 61 13.56 8.94 -16.72
CA GLU A 61 14.30 10.11 -17.21
C GLU A 61 13.41 11.00 -18.09
N ILE A 62 12.49 10.40 -18.87
CA ILE A 62 11.57 11.12 -19.75
C ILE A 62 10.35 11.62 -18.96
N ASP A 63 9.82 10.78 -18.08
CA ASP A 63 8.63 11.04 -17.29
C ASP A 63 8.83 10.64 -15.82
N PRO A 64 9.46 11.49 -15.01
CA PRO A 64 9.72 11.20 -13.59
C PRO A 64 8.45 11.22 -12.73
N TYR A 65 7.31 11.69 -13.27
CA TYR A 65 6.05 11.84 -12.53
C TYR A 65 5.06 10.68 -12.77
N ASP A 66 5.53 9.56 -13.31
CA ASP A 66 4.71 8.35 -13.44
C ASP A 66 4.88 7.43 -12.22
N ALA A 67 3.89 7.46 -11.32
CA ALA A 67 3.88 6.65 -10.12
C ALA A 67 3.92 5.14 -10.41
N SER A 68 3.25 4.70 -11.48
CA SER A 68 3.18 3.29 -11.84
C SER A 68 4.55 2.73 -12.19
N THR A 69 5.37 3.49 -12.90
CA THR A 69 6.74 3.08 -13.23
C THR A 69 7.61 3.01 -11.98
N TRP A 70 7.48 3.97 -11.05
CA TRP A 70 8.17 3.91 -9.77
C TRP A 70 7.78 2.68 -8.96
N THR A 71 6.48 2.33 -8.92
CA THR A 71 6.00 1.10 -8.26
C THR A 71 6.58 -0.16 -8.89
N ILE A 72 6.58 -0.27 -10.23
CA ILE A 72 7.15 -1.44 -10.94
C ILE A 72 8.66 -1.54 -10.63
N ARG A 73 9.38 -0.43 -10.71
CA ARG A 73 10.82 -0.39 -10.43
C ARG A 73 11.13 -0.81 -9.01
N ALA A 74 10.35 -0.32 -8.05
CA ALA A 74 10.47 -0.67 -6.64
C ALA A 74 10.15 -2.16 -6.38
N ASN A 75 9.14 -2.72 -7.02
CA ASN A 75 8.83 -4.15 -6.91
C ASN A 75 9.99 -5.01 -7.44
N MET A 76 10.69 -4.55 -8.48
CA MET A 76 11.91 -5.22 -8.97
C MET A 76 13.05 -5.12 -7.96
N SER A 77 13.22 -3.98 -7.29
CA SER A 77 14.21 -3.78 -6.23
C SER A 77 13.91 -4.66 -5.02
N LEU A 78 12.62 -4.80 -4.64
CA LEU A 78 12.17 -5.72 -3.58
C LEU A 78 12.48 -7.17 -3.94
N ALA A 79 12.17 -7.60 -5.16
CA ALA A 79 12.44 -8.97 -5.62
C ALA A 79 13.93 -9.31 -5.60
N ARG A 80 14.79 -8.29 -5.80
CA ARG A 80 16.26 -8.42 -5.72
C ARG A 80 16.82 -8.20 -4.31
N LYS A 81 15.94 -7.95 -3.32
CA LYS A 81 16.30 -7.62 -1.93
C LYS A 81 17.15 -6.33 -1.81
N GLN A 82 17.01 -5.42 -2.76
CA GLN A 82 17.62 -4.08 -2.74
C GLN A 82 16.73 -3.13 -1.93
N TRP A 83 16.66 -3.38 -0.61
CA TRP A 83 15.68 -2.77 0.28
C TRP A 83 15.76 -1.25 0.36
N ALA A 84 16.98 -0.70 0.37
CA ALA A 84 17.19 0.75 0.44
C ALA A 84 16.75 1.48 -0.84
N ASP A 85 16.94 0.86 -2.00
CA ASP A 85 16.49 1.40 -3.27
C ASP A 85 14.96 1.32 -3.36
N ALA A 86 14.39 0.19 -2.94
CA ALA A 86 12.94 -0.01 -2.88
C ALA A 86 12.25 1.04 -1.97
N ASP A 87 12.81 1.35 -0.80
CA ASP A 87 12.25 2.40 0.09
C ASP A 87 12.22 3.77 -0.61
N LYS A 88 13.30 4.15 -1.31
CA LYS A 88 13.37 5.42 -2.05
C LYS A 88 12.39 5.46 -3.23
N GLU A 89 12.34 4.39 -4.02
CA GLU A 89 11.50 4.28 -5.20
C GLU A 89 10.00 4.29 -4.82
N LEU A 90 9.62 3.53 -3.77
CA LEU A 90 8.26 3.55 -3.21
C LEU A 90 7.94 4.91 -2.58
N GLY A 91 8.92 5.59 -1.99
CA GLY A 91 8.76 6.96 -1.53
C GLY A 91 8.34 7.90 -2.66
N LYS A 92 8.95 7.75 -3.86
CA LYS A 92 8.54 8.51 -5.05
C LYS A 92 7.13 8.12 -5.52
N ALA A 93 6.83 6.81 -5.60
CA ALA A 93 5.52 6.33 -6.00
C ALA A 93 4.41 6.85 -5.07
N ILE A 94 4.62 6.80 -3.76
CA ILE A 94 3.68 7.30 -2.74
C ILE A 94 3.51 8.83 -2.85
N HIS A 95 4.60 9.56 -3.06
CA HIS A 95 4.52 11.01 -3.26
C HIS A 95 3.61 11.38 -4.45
N LEU A 96 3.71 10.60 -5.53
CA LEU A 96 2.92 10.82 -6.75
C LEU A 96 1.48 10.29 -6.65
N LYS A 97 1.27 9.17 -5.94
CA LYS A 97 -0.04 8.54 -5.69
C LYS A 97 -0.17 8.12 -4.23
N PRO A 98 -0.54 9.04 -3.34
CA PRO A 98 -0.56 8.78 -1.90
C PRO A 98 -1.70 7.88 -1.42
N LYS A 99 -2.69 7.57 -2.25
CA LYS A 99 -3.80 6.67 -1.89
C LYS A 99 -3.58 5.20 -2.30
N GLU A 100 -2.42 4.87 -2.87
CA GLU A 100 -2.08 3.52 -3.31
C GLU A 100 -1.58 2.69 -2.12
N THR A 101 -2.46 1.95 -1.48
CA THR A 101 -2.20 1.16 -0.24
C THR A 101 -1.05 0.17 -0.41
N GLY A 102 -0.97 -0.50 -1.57
CA GLY A 102 0.08 -1.48 -1.86
C GLY A 102 1.50 -0.91 -1.76
N ASN A 103 1.69 0.36 -2.12
CA ASN A 103 2.99 1.01 -2.03
C ASN A 103 3.45 1.19 -0.58
N TYR A 104 2.54 1.48 0.35
CA TYR A 104 2.85 1.57 1.78
C TYR A 104 3.22 0.20 2.35
N VAL A 105 2.44 -0.84 2.04
CA VAL A 105 2.75 -2.22 2.49
C VAL A 105 4.12 -2.68 1.99
N ASN A 106 4.42 -2.42 0.72
CA ASN A 106 5.70 -2.77 0.12
C ASN A 106 6.86 -1.94 0.71
N ARG A 107 6.65 -0.64 0.98
CA ARG A 107 7.66 0.21 1.62
C ARG A 107 7.90 -0.19 3.07
N ALA A 108 6.86 -0.56 3.80
CA ALA A 108 6.99 -1.11 5.14
C ALA A 108 7.87 -2.37 5.15
N LEU A 109 7.68 -3.28 4.18
CA LEU A 109 8.52 -4.47 4.02
C LEU A 109 10.00 -4.09 3.75
N ALA A 110 10.25 -3.12 2.87
CA ALA A 110 11.59 -2.61 2.61
C ALA A 110 12.21 -2.02 3.88
N ARG A 111 11.48 -1.17 4.59
CA ARG A 111 11.88 -0.51 5.83
C ARG A 111 12.17 -1.49 6.97
N LEU A 112 11.37 -2.55 7.07
CA LEU A 112 11.60 -3.64 8.02
C LEU A 112 12.98 -4.28 7.79
N ASN A 113 13.32 -4.56 6.53
CA ASN A 113 14.57 -5.21 6.17
C ASN A 113 15.82 -4.31 6.31
N ILE A 114 15.66 -3.00 6.27
CA ILE A 114 16.75 -2.02 6.60
C ILE A 114 16.72 -1.59 8.07
N ASN A 115 15.95 -2.30 8.90
CA ASN A 115 15.80 -2.03 10.34
C ASN A 115 15.20 -0.65 10.68
N ASN A 116 14.46 -0.04 9.77
CA ASN A 116 13.66 1.16 10.03
C ASN A 116 12.27 0.78 10.56
N LEU A 117 12.23 0.26 11.79
CA LEU A 117 11.01 -0.30 12.39
C LEU A 117 9.90 0.74 12.60
N ARG A 118 10.29 2.00 12.94
CA ARG A 118 9.34 3.11 13.10
C ARG A 118 8.68 3.47 11.77
N GLY A 119 9.49 3.60 10.72
CA GLY A 119 8.97 3.88 9.38
C GLY A 119 8.09 2.76 8.84
N ALA A 120 8.44 1.49 9.11
CA ALA A 120 7.61 0.35 8.74
C ALA A 120 6.27 0.36 9.47
N MET A 121 6.25 0.67 10.77
CA MET A 121 5.01 0.77 11.55
C MET A 121 4.09 1.86 11.00
N ALA A 122 4.64 3.05 10.75
CA ALA A 122 3.88 4.17 10.20
C ALA A 122 3.28 3.85 8.81
N ASP A 123 4.02 3.12 7.98
CA ASP A 123 3.51 2.71 6.66
C ASP A 123 2.39 1.66 6.77
N TYR A 124 2.48 0.69 7.69
CA TYR A 124 1.39 -0.25 7.92
C TYR A 124 0.16 0.45 8.50
N ASP A 125 0.33 1.41 9.42
CA ASP A 125 -0.76 2.21 9.96
C ASP A 125 -1.45 2.99 8.83
N MET A 126 -0.68 3.67 7.97
CA MET A 126 -1.21 4.38 6.82
C MET A 126 -1.93 3.45 5.84
N ALA A 127 -1.39 2.26 5.58
CA ALA A 127 -2.04 1.28 4.71
C ALA A 127 -3.40 0.84 5.27
N ILE A 128 -3.53 0.67 6.58
CA ILE A 128 -4.77 0.29 7.26
C ILE A 128 -5.76 1.47 7.30
N ASP A 129 -5.27 2.70 7.48
CA ASP A 129 -6.11 3.90 7.44
C ASP A 129 -6.73 4.11 6.04
N LEU A 130 -5.95 3.84 4.97
CA LEU A 130 -6.43 3.92 3.60
C LEU A 130 -7.35 2.76 3.22
N GLU A 131 -7.04 1.56 3.69
CA GLU A 131 -7.77 0.33 3.39
C GLU A 131 -7.90 -0.53 4.66
N PRO A 132 -8.94 -0.28 5.48
CA PRO A 132 -9.13 -0.99 6.75
C PRO A 132 -9.24 -2.52 6.60
N ASN A 133 -9.61 -2.99 5.41
CA ASN A 133 -9.75 -4.42 5.14
C ASN A 133 -8.48 -5.07 4.56
N ASN A 134 -7.35 -4.37 4.54
CA ASN A 134 -6.10 -4.91 4.03
C ASN A 134 -5.49 -5.93 5.01
N PHE A 135 -5.78 -7.21 4.79
CA PHE A 135 -5.33 -8.27 5.69
C PHE A 135 -3.80 -8.40 5.76
N LEU A 136 -3.08 -8.11 4.64
CA LEU A 136 -1.61 -8.16 4.63
C LEU A 136 -1.00 -7.07 5.51
N ALA A 137 -1.57 -5.87 5.49
CA ALA A 137 -1.14 -4.78 6.36
C ALA A 137 -1.32 -5.15 7.84
N HIS A 138 -2.51 -5.65 8.22
CA HIS A 138 -2.76 -6.13 9.58
C HIS A 138 -1.83 -7.28 9.97
N TYR A 139 -1.69 -8.30 9.12
CA TYR A 139 -0.84 -9.44 9.39
C TYR A 139 0.61 -9.05 9.63
N ASN A 140 1.18 -8.24 8.73
CA ASN A 140 2.57 -7.79 8.81
C ASN A 140 2.79 -6.80 9.96
N ARG A 141 1.83 -5.92 10.25
CA ARG A 141 1.88 -5.07 11.44
C ARG A 141 1.85 -5.89 12.72
N GLY A 142 1.02 -6.92 12.79
CA GLY A 142 0.99 -7.88 13.88
C GLY A 142 2.35 -8.54 14.11
N LEU A 143 3.02 -9.02 13.06
CA LEU A 143 4.38 -9.58 13.14
C LEU A 143 5.40 -8.55 13.65
N LEU A 144 5.34 -7.31 13.16
CA LEU A 144 6.21 -6.24 13.62
C LEU A 144 5.98 -5.91 15.11
N ARG A 145 4.71 -5.88 15.55
CA ARG A 145 4.35 -5.69 16.96
C ARG A 145 4.90 -6.81 17.86
N VAL A 146 4.85 -8.07 17.38
CA VAL A 146 5.51 -9.20 18.07
C VAL A 146 7.01 -8.95 18.24
N GLN A 147 7.67 -8.51 17.18
CA GLN A 147 9.10 -8.19 17.24
C GLN A 147 9.42 -7.05 18.22
N LEU A 148 8.52 -6.08 18.36
CA LEU A 148 8.64 -4.96 19.29
C LEU A 148 8.19 -5.29 20.72
N GLY A 149 7.64 -6.49 20.95
CA GLY A 149 7.13 -6.93 22.25
C GLY A 149 5.73 -6.42 22.60
N ASP A 150 5.01 -5.82 21.67
CA ASP A 150 3.62 -5.37 21.84
C ASP A 150 2.64 -6.51 21.53
N ASP A 151 2.71 -7.55 22.37
CA ASP A 151 2.01 -8.80 22.16
C ASP A 151 0.48 -8.64 22.14
N ASN A 152 -0.08 -7.73 22.96
CA ASN A 152 -1.52 -7.52 23.04
C ASN A 152 -2.08 -6.90 21.76
N ARG A 153 -1.47 -5.82 21.25
CA ARG A 153 -1.91 -5.22 19.98
C ARG A 153 -1.62 -6.13 18.78
N ALA A 154 -0.61 -7.00 18.87
CA ALA A 154 -0.38 -8.01 17.85
C ALA A 154 -1.52 -9.04 17.82
N ILE A 155 -2.08 -9.43 18.98
CA ILE A 155 -3.27 -10.29 19.06
C ILE A 155 -4.45 -9.63 18.36
N ASP A 156 -4.69 -8.33 18.59
CA ASP A 156 -5.78 -7.59 17.94
C ASP A 156 -5.64 -7.60 16.41
N ASP A 157 -4.44 -7.40 15.89
CA ASP A 157 -4.17 -7.49 14.46
C ASP A 157 -4.45 -8.88 13.90
N PHE A 158 -3.99 -9.94 14.58
CA PHE A 158 -4.29 -11.32 14.15
C PHE A 158 -5.77 -11.67 14.32
N ASP A 159 -6.48 -11.14 15.32
CA ASP A 159 -7.94 -11.29 15.45
C ASP A 159 -8.65 -10.71 14.25
N TYR A 160 -8.22 -9.54 13.78
CA TYR A 160 -8.75 -8.92 12.58
C TYR A 160 -8.52 -9.79 11.33
N VAL A 161 -7.28 -10.26 11.13
CA VAL A 161 -6.94 -11.15 10.01
C VAL A 161 -7.80 -12.42 10.03
N ILE A 162 -7.98 -13.05 11.20
CA ILE A 162 -8.78 -14.27 11.35
C ILE A 162 -10.28 -14.00 11.11
N LYS A 163 -10.76 -12.79 11.42
CA LYS A 163 -12.14 -12.37 11.10
C LYS A 163 -12.35 -12.30 9.59
N MET A 164 -11.38 -11.78 8.86
CA MET A 164 -11.42 -11.65 7.39
C MET A 164 -11.16 -12.99 6.68
N GLU A 165 -10.18 -13.73 7.17
CA GLU A 165 -9.77 -15.04 6.65
C GLU A 165 -9.82 -16.10 7.78
N PRO A 166 -10.97 -16.72 8.06
CA PRO A 166 -11.11 -17.70 9.17
C PRO A 166 -10.24 -18.95 9.03
N GLN A 167 -9.71 -19.19 7.82
CA GLN A 167 -8.82 -20.32 7.53
C GLN A 167 -7.35 -19.89 7.41
N ASN A 168 -7.01 -18.69 7.84
CA ASN A 168 -5.62 -18.25 7.89
C ASN A 168 -4.88 -18.89 9.08
N PHE A 169 -4.41 -20.12 8.87
CA PHE A 169 -3.82 -20.93 9.94
C PHE A 169 -2.52 -20.33 10.50
N MET A 170 -1.79 -19.53 9.70
CA MET A 170 -0.62 -18.81 10.19
C MET A 170 -1.01 -17.74 11.22
N ALA A 171 -2.04 -16.94 10.92
CA ALA A 171 -2.54 -15.96 11.87
C ALA A 171 -3.09 -16.61 13.14
N ILE A 172 -3.84 -17.72 13.01
CA ILE A 172 -4.34 -18.49 14.16
C ILE A 172 -3.18 -19.03 15.00
N PHE A 173 -2.15 -19.61 14.37
CA PHE A 173 -0.99 -20.14 15.08
C PHE A 173 -0.19 -19.03 15.78
N ASN A 174 0.08 -17.91 15.10
CA ASN A 174 0.78 -16.79 15.70
C ASN A 174 -0.01 -16.18 16.86
N ARG A 175 -1.33 -16.03 16.74
CA ARG A 175 -2.19 -15.60 17.84
C ARG A 175 -2.15 -16.58 19.02
N GLY A 176 -2.17 -17.88 18.73
CA GLY A 176 -2.02 -18.94 19.74
C GLY A 176 -0.72 -18.81 20.54
N THR A 177 0.42 -18.57 19.86
CA THR A 177 1.72 -18.37 20.52
C THR A 177 1.75 -17.12 21.39
N LEU A 178 1.11 -16.04 20.95
CA LEU A 178 0.99 -14.81 21.75
C LEU A 178 0.08 -14.99 22.96
N LYS A 179 -1.06 -15.66 22.78
CA LYS A 179 -1.95 -16.02 23.90
C LYS A 179 -1.25 -16.89 24.94
N GLU A 180 -0.40 -17.83 24.49
CA GLU A 180 0.43 -18.62 25.41
C GLU A 180 1.43 -17.75 26.16
N LYS A 181 2.10 -16.84 25.47
CA LYS A 181 3.08 -15.90 26.04
C LYS A 181 2.43 -14.94 27.05
N THR A 182 1.24 -14.45 26.76
CA THR A 182 0.46 -13.54 27.62
C THR A 182 -0.31 -14.24 28.74
N GLY A 183 -0.23 -15.57 28.82
CA GLY A 183 -0.87 -16.36 29.87
C GLY A 183 -2.29 -16.84 29.59
N ASN A 184 -2.88 -16.48 28.45
CA ASN A 184 -4.18 -17.01 28.03
C ASN A 184 -4.04 -18.43 27.45
N LEU A 185 -3.70 -19.39 28.32
CA LEU A 185 -3.40 -20.76 27.92
C LEU A 185 -4.60 -21.48 27.29
N ARG A 186 -5.84 -21.23 27.78
CA ARG A 186 -7.03 -21.83 27.18
C ARG A 186 -7.30 -21.33 25.77
N GLY A 187 -7.12 -20.02 25.55
CA GLY A 187 -7.22 -19.41 24.22
C GLY A 187 -6.14 -19.92 23.26
N ALA A 188 -4.91 -20.14 23.75
CA ALA A 188 -3.83 -20.73 22.97
C ALA A 188 -4.14 -22.17 22.55
N ILE A 189 -4.65 -23.01 23.50
CA ILE A 189 -5.06 -24.39 23.20
C ILE A 189 -6.15 -24.43 22.13
N HIS A 190 -7.11 -23.51 22.19
CA HIS A 190 -8.18 -23.41 21.18
C HIS A 190 -7.58 -23.11 19.79
N ASP A 191 -6.70 -22.14 19.70
CA ASP A 191 -6.07 -21.75 18.44
C ASP A 191 -5.18 -22.87 17.86
N TYR A 192 -4.33 -23.51 18.71
CA TYR A 192 -3.53 -24.66 18.29
C TYR A 192 -4.40 -25.85 17.85
N THR A 193 -5.54 -26.07 18.50
CA THR A 193 -6.45 -27.16 18.13
C THR A 193 -7.00 -26.94 16.73
N LYS A 194 -7.45 -25.73 16.39
CA LYS A 194 -7.92 -25.38 15.03
C LYS A 194 -6.86 -25.69 13.97
N VAL A 195 -5.60 -25.32 14.25
CA VAL A 195 -4.50 -25.59 13.30
C VAL A 195 -4.22 -27.08 13.17
N ILE A 196 -4.23 -27.84 14.29
CA ILE A 196 -3.98 -29.28 14.31
C ILE A 196 -5.12 -30.07 13.63
N GLU A 197 -6.35 -29.64 13.75
CA GLU A 197 -7.49 -30.26 13.04
C GLU A 197 -7.31 -30.17 11.53
N GLN A 198 -6.82 -29.04 11.02
CA GLN A 198 -6.55 -28.88 9.59
C GLN A 198 -5.24 -29.54 9.16
N PHE A 199 -4.22 -29.49 10.01
CA PHE A 199 -2.89 -30.05 9.76
C PHE A 199 -2.50 -31.05 10.86
N PRO A 200 -3.02 -32.29 10.84
CA PRO A 200 -2.82 -33.25 11.94
C PRO A 200 -1.35 -33.62 12.21
N ASN A 201 -0.46 -33.38 11.25
CA ASN A 201 0.98 -33.66 11.35
C ASN A 201 1.81 -32.40 11.63
N PHE A 202 1.16 -31.31 12.06
CA PHE A 202 1.86 -30.10 12.48
C PHE A 202 2.44 -30.27 13.89
N TRP A 203 3.63 -30.89 13.96
CA TRP A 203 4.29 -31.32 15.21
C TRP A 203 4.56 -30.15 16.15
N THR A 204 4.91 -28.99 15.61
CA THR A 204 5.12 -27.76 16.39
C THR A 204 3.85 -27.36 17.13
N GLY A 205 2.70 -27.38 16.45
CA GLY A 205 1.41 -27.08 17.08
C GLY A 205 1.04 -28.06 18.19
N LEU A 206 1.28 -29.37 17.98
CA LEU A 206 1.07 -30.38 19.01
C LEU A 206 1.98 -30.15 20.23
N SER A 207 3.26 -29.85 20.00
CA SER A 207 4.22 -29.57 21.08
C SER A 207 3.82 -28.36 21.90
N TYR A 208 3.39 -27.26 21.24
CA TYR A 208 2.95 -26.06 21.92
C TYR A 208 1.65 -26.28 22.68
N ARG A 209 0.70 -27.02 22.11
CA ARG A 209 -0.53 -27.39 22.82
C ARG A 209 -0.26 -28.26 24.03
N ALA A 210 0.63 -29.24 23.93
CA ALA A 210 1.05 -30.10 25.04
C ALA A 210 1.68 -29.27 26.18
N ARG A 211 2.52 -28.29 25.83
CA ARG A 211 3.12 -27.37 26.81
C ARG A 211 2.04 -26.54 27.55
N CYS A 212 1.02 -26.05 26.84
CA CYS A 212 -0.10 -25.37 27.45
C CYS A 212 -0.90 -26.29 28.37
N TYR A 213 -1.14 -27.55 27.98
CA TYR A 213 -1.82 -28.53 28.81
C TYR A 213 -1.03 -28.84 30.11
N ARG A 214 0.30 -28.97 30.02
CA ARG A 214 1.15 -29.17 31.22
C ARG A 214 1.07 -27.98 32.18
N ARG A 215 1.12 -26.75 31.65
CA ARG A 215 0.99 -25.53 32.48
C ARG A 215 -0.37 -25.40 33.16
N LEU A 216 -1.43 -26.03 32.60
CA LEU A 216 -2.76 -26.13 33.20
C LEU A 216 -2.99 -27.35 34.07
N GLY A 217 -1.95 -28.22 34.29
CA GLY A 217 -2.08 -29.47 35.04
C GLY A 217 -2.84 -30.57 34.31
N MET A 218 -3.13 -30.41 33.01
CA MET A 218 -3.85 -31.39 32.18
C MET A 218 -2.86 -32.42 31.60
N THR A 219 -2.16 -33.17 32.47
CA THR A 219 -1.03 -34.06 32.10
C THR A 219 -1.43 -35.10 31.08
N ALA A 220 -2.56 -35.79 31.26
CA ALA A 220 -3.03 -36.83 30.34
C ALA A 220 -3.22 -36.31 28.88
N LYS A 221 -3.70 -35.08 28.72
CA LYS A 221 -3.86 -34.47 27.39
C LYS A 221 -2.52 -34.09 26.79
N ALA A 222 -1.58 -33.62 27.60
CA ALA A 222 -0.22 -33.32 27.17
C ALA A 222 0.50 -34.60 26.69
N GLU A 223 0.43 -35.66 27.48
CA GLU A 223 1.04 -36.96 27.13
C GLU A 223 0.48 -37.57 25.85
N LEU A 224 -0.83 -37.37 25.57
CA LEU A 224 -1.43 -37.82 24.31
C LEU A 224 -0.81 -37.11 23.10
N ASP A 225 -0.62 -35.78 23.15
CA ASP A 225 0.00 -35.04 22.05
C ASP A 225 1.49 -35.39 21.90
N GLU A 226 2.21 -35.53 23.00
CA GLU A 226 3.61 -35.91 23.03
C GLU A 226 3.79 -37.36 22.49
N PHE A 227 2.90 -38.30 22.86
CA PHE A 227 2.92 -39.68 22.33
C PHE A 227 2.68 -39.70 20.81
N ARG A 228 1.83 -38.83 20.29
CA ARG A 228 1.63 -38.68 18.82
C ARG A 228 2.91 -38.26 18.12
N ILE A 229 3.64 -37.29 18.70
CA ILE A 229 4.94 -36.85 18.20
C ILE A 229 5.96 -37.97 18.27
N PHE A 230 6.08 -38.62 19.42
CA PHE A 230 6.99 -39.75 19.64
C PHE A 230 6.73 -40.88 18.65
N LYS A 231 5.47 -41.29 18.49
CA LYS A 231 5.09 -42.35 17.54
C LYS A 231 5.47 -42.00 16.09
N ALA A 232 5.32 -40.75 15.69
CA ALA A 232 5.72 -40.29 14.37
C ALA A 232 7.24 -40.35 14.18
N GLN A 233 8.01 -39.94 15.19
CA GLN A 233 9.48 -40.03 15.18
C GLN A 233 9.96 -41.46 15.13
N MET A 234 9.39 -42.38 15.95
CA MET A 234 9.70 -43.77 15.94
C MET A 234 9.40 -44.44 14.60
N ASN A 235 8.23 -44.17 14.01
CA ASN A 235 7.88 -44.68 12.69
C ASN A 235 8.85 -44.22 11.59
N LYS A 236 9.41 -43.02 11.70
CA LYS A 236 10.44 -42.50 10.81
C LYS A 236 11.76 -43.25 10.97
N HIS A 237 12.19 -43.53 12.20
CA HIS A 237 13.43 -44.27 12.49
C HIS A 237 13.35 -45.76 12.13
N LEU A 238 12.19 -46.38 12.33
CA LEU A 238 11.98 -47.80 12.01
C LEU A 238 11.69 -48.05 10.52
N GLY A 239 11.71 -47.02 9.68
CA GLY A 239 11.44 -47.17 8.24
C GLY A 239 10.00 -47.60 7.89
N VAL A 240 9.09 -47.58 8.86
CA VAL A 240 7.67 -47.97 8.70
C VAL A 240 6.83 -46.81 8.11
N GLN A 241 7.41 -45.99 7.25
CA GLN A 241 6.59 -45.03 6.50
C GLN A 241 5.89 -45.78 5.36
N LYS A 242 4.55 -45.79 5.39
CA LYS A 242 3.78 -46.17 4.19
C LYS A 242 4.33 -45.39 3.01
N ARG A 243 4.86 -46.08 2.01
CA ARG A 243 5.29 -45.49 0.74
C ARG A 243 4.05 -44.90 0.05
N TRP A 244 3.81 -43.65 0.24
CA TRP A 244 2.77 -42.92 -0.50
C TRP A 244 3.25 -42.64 -1.92
N SER A 245 2.33 -42.71 -2.87
CA SER A 245 2.63 -42.29 -4.24
C SER A 245 3.11 -40.81 -4.25
N LYS A 246 3.93 -40.43 -5.25
CA LYS A 246 4.43 -39.08 -5.40
C LYS A 246 3.28 -38.04 -5.42
N ALA A 247 2.13 -38.42 -6.00
CA ALA A 247 0.93 -37.55 -6.02
C ALA A 247 0.35 -37.36 -4.61
N LYS A 248 0.26 -38.44 -3.81
CA LYS A 248 -0.25 -38.37 -2.43
C LYS A 248 0.71 -37.64 -1.48
N LEU A 249 2.03 -37.81 -1.70
CA LEU A 249 3.05 -37.01 -1.01
C LEU A 249 2.94 -35.51 -1.33
N LYS A 250 2.67 -35.16 -2.59
CA LYS A 250 2.46 -33.76 -3.02
C LYS A 250 1.17 -33.18 -2.44
N GLU A 251 0.09 -33.98 -2.36
CA GLU A 251 -1.17 -33.57 -1.72
C GLU A 251 -1.00 -33.42 -0.21
N MET A 252 -0.32 -34.36 0.46
CA MET A 252 -0.05 -34.30 1.91
C MET A 252 0.90 -33.14 2.25
N ARG A 253 1.89 -32.82 1.41
CA ARG A 253 2.73 -31.64 1.57
C ARG A 253 1.91 -30.37 1.44
N LYS A 254 1.02 -30.26 0.47
CA LYS A 254 0.08 -29.12 0.37
C LYS A 254 -0.79 -28.95 1.61
N ARG A 255 -1.13 -30.04 2.32
CA ARG A 255 -1.93 -30.02 3.54
C ARG A 255 -1.11 -29.87 4.83
N SER A 256 0.21 -30.15 4.80
CA SER A 256 1.06 -30.12 5.99
C SER A 256 2.06 -28.96 6.00
N GLU A 257 2.29 -28.33 4.87
CA GLU A 257 3.14 -27.14 4.75
C GLU A 257 2.24 -25.90 4.73
N ILE A 258 2.24 -25.21 5.84
CA ILE A 258 1.80 -23.82 5.88
C ILE A 258 2.93 -23.04 5.18
N ASP A 259 2.66 -22.52 4.00
CA ASP A 259 3.63 -21.77 3.21
C ASP A 259 3.74 -20.35 3.77
N PRO A 260 4.81 -20.03 4.54
CA PRO A 260 4.97 -18.70 5.09
C PRO A 260 5.29 -17.65 4.00
N GLU A 261 5.75 -18.07 2.81
CA GLU A 261 6.06 -17.16 1.72
C GLU A 261 4.80 -16.54 1.11
N LYS A 262 3.65 -17.19 1.28
CA LYS A 262 2.37 -16.66 0.82
C LYS A 262 2.02 -15.28 1.44
N TYR A 263 2.53 -15.00 2.64
CA TYR A 263 2.24 -13.76 3.40
C TYR A 263 3.37 -12.72 3.32
N ASN A 264 4.52 -13.10 2.79
CA ASN A 264 5.61 -12.17 2.48
C ASN A 264 5.60 -11.74 1.00
N GLN A 265 4.45 -11.82 0.35
CA GLN A 265 4.33 -11.45 -1.05
C GLN A 265 4.43 -9.94 -1.23
N ILE A 266 5.15 -9.55 -2.27
CA ILE A 266 5.14 -8.19 -2.79
C ILE A 266 3.73 -7.90 -3.30
N VAL A 267 3.10 -6.87 -2.77
CA VAL A 267 1.80 -6.42 -3.26
C VAL A 267 2.03 -5.75 -4.62
N VAL A 268 1.66 -6.44 -5.69
CA VAL A 268 1.60 -5.85 -7.02
C VAL A 268 0.25 -5.14 -7.12
N ALA A 269 0.27 -3.83 -7.38
CA ALA A 269 -0.96 -3.12 -7.68
C ALA A 269 -1.60 -3.78 -8.92
N ASP A 270 -2.79 -4.33 -8.75
CA ASP A 270 -3.58 -4.82 -9.87
C ASP A 270 -3.89 -3.62 -10.76
N SER A 271 -3.32 -3.61 -11.95
CA SER A 271 -3.61 -2.58 -12.98
C SER A 271 -4.96 -2.81 -13.64
N SER A 272 -5.86 -3.53 -12.99
CA SER A 272 -7.23 -3.69 -13.45
C SER A 272 -8.06 -2.45 -13.09
N ASP A 273 -7.84 -1.35 -13.81
CA ASP A 273 -8.87 -0.32 -14.06
C ASP A 273 -10.06 -0.88 -14.89
N VAL A 274 -10.37 -2.15 -14.71
CA VAL A 274 -11.65 -2.71 -15.11
C VAL A 274 -12.59 -2.46 -13.95
N ALA A 275 -13.24 -1.29 -13.98
CA ALA A 275 -14.41 -1.08 -13.16
C ALA A 275 -15.33 -2.31 -13.34
N PRO A 276 -15.70 -3.00 -12.25
CA PRO A 276 -16.62 -4.12 -12.38
C PRO A 276 -17.88 -3.59 -13.05
N GLU A 277 -18.20 -4.11 -14.25
CA GLU A 277 -19.48 -3.86 -14.88
C GLU A 277 -20.57 -4.33 -13.92
N TYR A 278 -21.18 -3.36 -13.26
CA TYR A 278 -22.31 -3.59 -12.39
C TYR A 278 -23.50 -3.99 -13.26
N LYS A 279 -23.66 -5.27 -13.52
CA LYS A 279 -24.91 -5.80 -14.06
C LYS A 279 -25.95 -5.71 -12.94
N SER A 280 -26.70 -4.61 -12.96
CA SER A 280 -27.86 -4.43 -12.10
C SER A 280 -28.96 -5.41 -12.53
N GLU A 281 -29.06 -6.55 -11.85
CA GLU A 281 -30.20 -7.47 -11.96
C GLU A 281 -31.41 -7.04 -11.14
N TYR A 282 -31.36 -5.91 -10.45
CA TYR A 282 -32.47 -5.40 -9.64
C TYR A 282 -33.23 -4.28 -10.33
N ARG A 283 -34.23 -4.63 -11.13
CA ARG A 283 -35.42 -3.81 -11.37
C ARG A 283 -36.38 -3.97 -10.20
N GLY A 284 -36.10 -3.33 -9.09
CA GLY A 284 -36.99 -3.29 -7.91
C GLY A 284 -36.99 -1.89 -7.33
N ARG A 285 -38.17 -1.39 -6.94
CA ARG A 285 -38.40 -0.07 -6.34
C ARG A 285 -37.39 0.20 -5.24
N VAL A 286 -36.65 1.31 -5.37
CA VAL A 286 -35.80 1.85 -4.33
C VAL A 286 -36.70 2.29 -3.16
N GLN A 287 -36.78 1.48 -2.11
CA GLN A 287 -37.30 1.90 -0.83
C GLN A 287 -36.11 2.23 0.06
N ASN A 288 -36.05 3.50 0.48
CA ASN A 288 -35.18 4.04 1.54
C ASN A 288 -33.70 3.63 1.49
N ARG A 289 -32.94 4.21 0.57
CA ARG A 289 -31.51 4.37 0.79
C ARG A 289 -31.33 5.35 1.94
N HIS A 290 -30.86 4.86 3.08
CA HIS A 290 -29.97 5.68 3.88
C HIS A 290 -28.76 5.96 3.01
N VAL A 291 -28.76 7.11 2.39
CA VAL A 291 -27.54 7.68 1.81
C VAL A 291 -26.79 8.18 3.03
N ASP A 292 -25.82 7.41 3.50
CA ASP A 292 -24.77 7.96 4.33
C ASP A 292 -24.03 8.95 3.43
N GLY A 293 -24.53 10.18 3.41
CA GLY A 293 -23.95 11.25 2.65
C GLY A 293 -22.63 11.62 3.34
N GLU A 294 -21.52 11.14 2.79
CA GLU A 294 -20.21 11.67 3.15
C GLU A 294 -20.25 13.19 2.97
N MET A 295 -20.18 13.90 4.07
CA MET A 295 -20.16 15.35 4.05
C MET A 295 -18.79 15.81 3.56
N LYS A 296 -18.68 16.08 2.25
CA LYS A 296 -17.49 16.68 1.67
C LYS A 296 -17.54 18.20 1.81
N PRO A 297 -16.40 18.85 2.06
CA PRO A 297 -16.36 20.31 2.13
C PRO A 297 -16.81 20.89 0.78
N MET A 298 -17.76 21.84 0.84
CA MET A 298 -18.32 22.45 -0.35
C MET A 298 -17.30 23.34 -1.08
N TYR A 299 -16.40 23.98 -0.33
CA TYR A 299 -15.41 24.92 -0.82
C TYR A 299 -14.00 24.51 -0.39
N CYS A 300 -13.04 24.71 -1.28
CA CYS A 300 -11.60 24.53 -1.03
C CYS A 300 -10.80 25.61 -1.77
N MET A 301 -9.52 25.76 -1.44
CA MET A 301 -8.59 26.55 -2.23
C MET A 301 -7.98 25.68 -3.34
N ALA A 302 -7.94 26.21 -4.57
CA ALA A 302 -7.36 25.58 -5.73
C ALA A 302 -6.73 26.61 -6.68
N PHE A 303 -6.08 26.16 -7.76
CA PHE A 303 -5.48 27.03 -8.77
C PHE A 303 -6.43 27.40 -9.92
N ASP A 304 -7.65 26.95 -9.85
CA ASP A 304 -8.74 27.31 -10.76
C ASP A 304 -10.05 27.43 -9.98
N SER A 305 -10.96 28.25 -10.49
CA SER A 305 -12.30 28.40 -9.94
C SER A 305 -13.23 27.37 -10.59
N TYR A 306 -13.59 26.32 -9.86
CA TYR A 306 -14.48 25.27 -10.34
C TYR A 306 -15.83 25.32 -9.61
N SER A 307 -16.94 25.46 -10.36
CA SER A 307 -18.28 25.63 -9.79
C SER A 307 -18.96 24.30 -9.41
N ASN A 308 -18.48 23.18 -9.90
CA ASN A 308 -19.09 21.85 -9.73
C ASN A 308 -20.63 21.85 -10.01
N GLY A 309 -21.06 22.65 -10.99
CA GLY A 309 -22.48 22.78 -11.35
C GLY A 309 -23.34 23.62 -10.40
N ILE A 310 -22.76 24.27 -9.38
CA ILE A 310 -23.47 25.12 -8.43
C ILE A 310 -23.74 26.48 -9.09
N LYS A 311 -25.02 26.79 -9.35
CA LYS A 311 -25.44 28.02 -10.06
C LYS A 311 -25.20 29.31 -9.29
N THR A 312 -25.16 29.26 -7.96
CA THR A 312 -24.97 30.39 -7.06
C THR A 312 -23.51 30.61 -6.64
N TYR A 313 -22.60 29.85 -7.25
CA TYR A 313 -21.19 29.94 -6.93
C TYR A 313 -20.58 31.27 -7.35
N GLN A 314 -19.88 31.91 -6.42
CA GLN A 314 -19.06 33.09 -6.66
C GLN A 314 -17.61 32.74 -6.28
N ALA A 315 -16.70 32.93 -7.22
CA ALA A 315 -15.28 32.60 -7.04
C ALA A 315 -14.51 33.64 -6.19
N TYR A 316 -15.20 34.59 -5.54
CA TYR A 316 -14.60 35.66 -4.79
C TYR A 316 -14.59 35.40 -3.29
N ASP A 317 -13.42 35.50 -2.67
CA ASP A 317 -13.21 35.60 -1.22
C ASP A 317 -12.20 36.72 -0.92
N ALA A 318 -12.57 37.65 -0.04
CA ALA A 318 -11.75 38.81 0.27
C ALA A 318 -10.38 38.46 0.89
N ASN A 319 -10.31 37.36 1.68
CA ASN A 319 -9.07 36.96 2.33
C ASN A 319 -8.13 36.30 1.32
N ILE A 320 -8.67 35.49 0.37
CA ILE A 320 -7.89 34.90 -0.72
C ILE A 320 -7.35 35.98 -1.64
N GLU A 321 -8.16 36.99 -2.02
CA GLU A 321 -7.68 38.08 -2.84
C GLU A 321 -6.62 38.92 -2.13
N LYS A 322 -6.79 39.20 -0.84
CA LYS A 322 -5.77 39.86 -0.02
C LYS A 322 -4.47 39.02 0.02
N TYR A 323 -4.58 37.70 0.24
CA TYR A 323 -3.41 36.83 0.22
C TYR A 323 -2.69 36.87 -1.15
N ASN A 324 -3.42 36.78 -2.26
CA ASN A 324 -2.85 36.90 -3.61
C ASN A 324 -2.13 38.23 -3.86
N ALA A 325 -2.66 39.32 -3.32
CA ALA A 325 -2.07 40.64 -3.45
C ALA A 325 -0.79 40.81 -2.60
N ASP A 326 -0.83 40.36 -1.36
CA ASP A 326 0.25 40.51 -0.37
C ASP A 326 1.39 39.52 -0.59
N ALA A 327 1.06 38.24 -0.74
CA ALA A 327 2.02 37.16 -0.86
C ALA A 327 2.59 36.98 -2.28
N LYS A 328 1.88 37.42 -3.30
CA LYS A 328 2.23 37.28 -4.73
C LYS A 328 2.70 35.85 -5.07
N PRO A 329 1.83 34.85 -4.86
CA PRO A 329 2.17 33.47 -5.13
C PRO A 329 2.55 33.26 -6.61
N LEU A 330 3.33 32.27 -6.94
CA LEU A 330 3.68 31.93 -8.33
C LEU A 330 2.44 31.55 -9.15
N ARG A 331 1.45 30.93 -8.50
CA ARG A 331 0.12 30.69 -9.05
C ARG A 331 -0.94 31.32 -8.14
N LYS A 332 -1.85 32.07 -8.73
CA LYS A 332 -2.99 32.60 -7.99
C LYS A 332 -3.84 31.51 -7.42
N ILE A 333 -4.32 31.71 -6.21
CA ILE A 333 -5.23 30.81 -5.51
C ILE A 333 -6.63 31.33 -5.65
N TYR A 334 -7.60 30.46 -5.86
CA TYR A 334 -9.02 30.77 -6.03
C TYR A 334 -9.86 29.97 -5.06
N LEU A 335 -11.03 30.51 -4.72
CA LEU A 335 -12.09 29.70 -4.12
C LEU A 335 -12.64 28.73 -5.16
N SER A 336 -12.83 27.47 -4.80
CA SER A 336 -13.31 26.41 -5.70
C SER A 336 -14.34 25.52 -5.00
N CYS A 337 -15.36 25.06 -5.72
CA CYS A 337 -16.34 24.09 -5.23
C CYS A 337 -15.85 22.63 -5.41
N GLY A 338 -14.67 22.34 -4.93
CA GLY A 338 -14.00 21.06 -5.09
C GLY A 338 -12.86 21.13 -6.11
N ILE A 339 -12.26 19.97 -6.39
CA ILE A 339 -11.12 19.86 -7.29
C ILE A 339 -11.62 19.25 -8.61
N ARG A 340 -11.31 19.94 -9.70
CA ARG A 340 -11.60 19.44 -11.05
C ARG A 340 -10.80 18.17 -11.31
N GLN A 341 -11.37 17.23 -12.03
CA GLN A 341 -10.66 16.03 -12.47
C GLN A 341 -9.45 16.44 -13.34
N LEU A 342 -8.25 16.09 -12.87
CA LEU A 342 -6.99 16.48 -13.49
C LEU A 342 -6.66 15.55 -14.66
N THR A 343 -6.15 16.12 -15.74
CA THR A 343 -5.49 15.33 -16.77
C THR A 343 -4.07 14.96 -16.35
N SER A 344 -3.45 13.97 -17.01
CA SER A 344 -2.04 13.61 -16.75
C SER A 344 -1.09 14.80 -16.95
N ALA A 345 -1.38 15.69 -17.90
CA ALA A 345 -0.60 16.90 -18.14
C ALA A 345 -0.75 17.91 -16.98
N ASP A 346 -1.98 18.11 -16.50
CA ASP A 346 -2.25 18.99 -15.34
C ASP A 346 -1.51 18.49 -14.10
N THR A 347 -1.58 17.18 -13.84
CA THR A 347 -0.91 16.55 -12.71
C THR A 347 0.61 16.77 -12.76
N LYS A 348 1.25 16.57 -13.92
CA LYS A 348 2.68 16.88 -14.11
C LYS A 348 3.02 18.33 -13.83
N ASN A 349 2.21 19.23 -14.36
CA ASN A 349 2.41 20.67 -14.17
C ASN A 349 2.33 21.06 -12.69
N ILE A 350 1.45 20.43 -11.92
CA ILE A 350 1.32 20.69 -10.48
C ILE A 350 2.50 20.10 -9.72
N PHE A 351 2.96 18.88 -10.03
CA PHE A 351 4.17 18.31 -9.40
C PHE A 351 5.42 19.13 -9.71
N THR A 352 5.59 19.59 -10.96
CA THR A 352 6.68 20.52 -11.30
C THR A 352 6.60 21.81 -10.46
N HIS A 353 5.39 22.31 -10.25
CA HIS A 353 5.16 23.49 -9.40
C HIS A 353 5.53 23.21 -7.93
N ILE A 354 5.17 22.07 -7.39
CA ILE A 354 5.55 21.61 -6.04
C ILE A 354 7.08 21.52 -5.90
N ASP A 355 7.79 21.03 -6.90
CA ASP A 355 9.25 20.94 -6.88
C ASP A 355 9.90 22.33 -6.86
N ILE A 356 9.39 23.27 -7.65
CA ILE A 356 9.82 24.70 -7.64
C ILE A 356 9.61 25.31 -6.26
N LEU A 357 8.41 25.13 -5.69
CA LEU A 357 8.09 25.69 -4.35
C LEU A 357 8.96 25.04 -3.26
N SER A 358 9.24 23.74 -3.36
CA SER A 358 10.10 23.02 -2.42
C SER A 358 11.53 23.54 -2.44
N THR A 359 12.06 23.80 -3.63
CA THR A 359 13.39 24.44 -3.79
C THR A 359 13.40 25.84 -3.17
N ARG A 360 12.35 26.62 -3.39
CA ARG A 360 12.22 27.97 -2.83
C ARG A 360 12.13 27.97 -1.30
N ILE A 361 11.40 27.02 -0.72
CA ILE A 361 11.32 26.83 0.73
C ILE A 361 12.69 26.47 1.31
N ALA A 362 13.44 25.57 0.67
CA ALA A 362 14.76 25.14 1.12
C ALA A 362 15.79 26.28 1.14
N THR A 363 15.63 27.29 0.28
CA THR A 363 16.47 28.49 0.24
C THR A 363 16.03 29.61 1.18
N THR A 364 14.87 29.49 1.82
CA THR A 364 14.32 30.52 2.71
C THR A 364 14.89 30.39 4.12
N THR A 365 15.37 31.50 4.69
CA THR A 365 16.12 31.51 5.95
C THR A 365 15.24 31.42 7.20
N THR A 366 13.97 31.76 7.13
CA THR A 366 13.05 31.77 8.29
C THR A 366 11.69 31.17 7.94
N VAL A 367 11.11 30.43 8.88
CA VAL A 367 9.81 29.79 8.71
C VAL A 367 8.71 30.81 8.38
N SER A 368 8.70 31.97 9.03
CA SER A 368 7.71 33.01 8.79
C SER A 368 7.74 33.55 7.36
N LYS A 369 8.93 33.69 6.76
CA LYS A 369 9.07 34.08 5.33
C LYS A 369 8.70 32.94 4.37
N ALA A 370 8.78 31.70 4.81
CA ALA A 370 8.41 30.54 4.02
C ALA A 370 6.88 30.29 4.00
N CYS A 371 6.12 30.82 4.99
CA CYS A 371 4.70 30.55 5.13
C CYS A 371 3.86 30.83 3.86
N PRO A 372 4.04 31.91 3.11
CA PRO A 372 3.31 32.11 1.87
C PRO A 372 3.60 31.00 0.83
N THR A 373 4.84 30.59 0.71
CA THR A 373 5.25 29.52 -0.21
C THR A 373 4.76 28.14 0.28
N LEU A 374 4.76 27.89 1.59
CA LEU A 374 4.18 26.69 2.20
C LEU A 374 2.67 26.61 1.97
N MET A 375 1.95 27.73 2.12
CA MET A 375 0.51 27.83 1.80
C MET A 375 0.23 27.45 0.35
N GLU A 376 0.98 28.03 -0.59
CA GLU A 376 0.84 27.73 -2.02
C GLU A 376 1.14 26.25 -2.31
N ARG A 377 2.19 25.69 -1.68
CA ARG A 377 2.53 24.27 -1.82
C ARG A 377 1.47 23.35 -1.20
N ALA A 378 0.90 23.72 -0.09
CA ALA A 378 -0.20 22.97 0.53
C ALA A 378 -1.45 22.94 -0.37
N VAL A 379 -1.78 24.04 -1.04
CA VAL A 379 -2.86 24.06 -2.05
C VAL A 379 -2.50 23.12 -3.21
N ALA A 380 -1.26 23.15 -3.69
CA ALA A 380 -0.81 22.24 -4.75
C ALA A 380 -0.91 20.77 -4.34
N TYR A 381 -0.50 20.43 -3.12
CA TYR A 381 -0.67 19.08 -2.57
C TYR A 381 -2.14 18.67 -2.45
N SER A 382 -3.02 19.59 -2.00
CA SER A 382 -4.46 19.31 -1.92
C SER A 382 -5.06 19.03 -3.29
N VAL A 383 -4.63 19.75 -4.33
CA VAL A 383 -5.09 19.57 -5.72
C VAL A 383 -4.69 18.19 -6.28
N VAL A 384 -3.51 17.68 -5.94
CA VAL A 384 -3.08 16.31 -6.32
C VAL A 384 -3.48 15.25 -5.30
N GLN A 385 -4.37 15.62 -4.35
CA GLN A 385 -4.91 14.72 -3.31
C GLN A 385 -3.86 14.15 -2.34
N ASN A 386 -2.71 14.79 -2.21
CA ASN A 386 -1.71 14.48 -1.19
C ASN A 386 -2.02 15.30 0.08
N TYR A 387 -3.09 14.91 0.77
CA TYR A 387 -3.63 15.69 1.90
C TYR A 387 -2.71 15.65 3.12
N ASP A 388 -1.96 14.58 3.34
CA ASP A 388 -1.01 14.48 4.45
C ASP A 388 0.10 15.53 4.33
N ALA A 389 0.72 15.65 3.16
CA ALA A 389 1.71 16.68 2.90
C ALA A 389 1.13 18.11 3.02
N ALA A 390 -0.12 18.31 2.55
CA ALA A 390 -0.81 19.57 2.68
C ALA A 390 -1.05 19.94 4.17
N ILE A 391 -1.52 19.00 4.97
CA ILE A 391 -1.76 19.17 6.41
C ILE A 391 -0.45 19.51 7.14
N SER A 392 0.65 18.86 6.77
CA SER A 392 1.98 19.13 7.34
C SER A 392 2.43 20.56 7.08
N ASP A 393 2.38 21.02 5.82
CA ASP A 393 2.75 22.39 5.45
C ASP A 393 1.88 23.46 6.14
N LEU A 394 0.57 23.21 6.20
CA LEU A 394 -0.37 24.13 6.85
C LEU A 394 -0.19 24.16 8.36
N THR A 395 0.19 23.06 8.96
CA THR A 395 0.50 23.01 10.40
C THR A 395 1.73 23.84 10.72
N VAL A 396 2.77 23.83 9.87
CA VAL A 396 3.93 24.70 10.00
C VAL A 396 3.53 26.18 9.90
N CYS A 397 2.66 26.52 8.94
CA CYS A 397 2.14 27.89 8.78
C CYS A 397 1.36 28.37 10.02
N ILE A 398 0.48 27.51 10.58
CA ILE A 398 -0.31 27.83 11.78
C ILE A 398 0.58 28.00 13.01
N ASN A 399 1.61 27.17 13.15
CA ASN A 399 2.56 27.30 14.26
C ASN A 399 3.40 28.58 14.17
N ALA A 400 3.65 29.07 12.97
CA ALA A 400 4.37 30.32 12.76
C ALA A 400 3.47 31.58 12.89
N ASP A 401 2.20 31.47 12.51
CA ASP A 401 1.18 32.51 12.62
C ASP A 401 -0.16 31.88 12.98
N SER A 402 -0.50 31.89 14.27
CA SER A 402 -1.76 31.35 14.80
C SER A 402 -3.00 32.15 14.41
N THR A 403 -2.85 33.30 13.73
CA THR A 403 -3.97 34.14 13.26
C THR A 403 -4.33 33.88 11.79
N ASN A 404 -3.58 33.01 11.09
CA ASN A 404 -3.76 32.72 9.69
C ASN A 404 -5.01 31.86 9.43
N MET A 405 -6.16 32.52 9.23
CA MET A 405 -7.45 31.86 9.01
C MET A 405 -7.47 30.97 7.76
N LEU A 406 -6.80 31.37 6.69
CA LEU A 406 -6.76 30.55 5.45
C LEU A 406 -6.03 29.23 5.68
N ALA A 407 -4.95 29.23 6.48
CA ALA A 407 -4.24 28.01 6.82
C ALA A 407 -5.10 27.05 7.66
N TYR A 408 -5.82 27.55 8.66
CA TYR A 408 -6.76 26.76 9.44
C TYR A 408 -7.87 26.17 8.57
N TRP A 409 -8.47 26.99 7.73
CA TRP A 409 -9.55 26.55 6.87
C TRP A 409 -9.09 25.47 5.88
N GLN A 410 -8.01 25.71 5.12
CA GLN A 410 -7.52 24.71 4.17
C GLN A 410 -7.04 23.44 4.87
N ARG A 411 -6.48 23.53 6.09
CA ARG A 411 -6.11 22.34 6.87
C ARG A 411 -7.34 21.52 7.26
N ALA A 412 -8.41 22.17 7.70
CA ALA A 412 -9.66 21.47 8.01
C ALA A 412 -10.27 20.79 6.79
N VAL A 413 -10.26 21.48 5.62
CA VAL A 413 -10.67 20.88 4.34
C VAL A 413 -9.81 19.65 3.99
N SER A 414 -8.49 19.77 4.10
CA SER A 414 -7.57 18.67 3.79
C SER A 414 -7.77 17.50 4.75
N GLN A 415 -7.98 17.74 6.04
CA GLN A 415 -8.28 16.71 7.04
C GLN A 415 -9.61 16.00 6.75
N SER A 416 -10.66 16.74 6.39
CA SER A 416 -11.94 16.14 6.02
C SER A 416 -11.85 15.27 4.79
N LEU A 417 -11.05 15.66 3.78
CA LEU A 417 -10.84 14.89 2.56
C LEU A 417 -9.85 13.73 2.73
N PHE A 418 -9.00 13.79 3.74
CA PHE A 418 -8.07 12.72 4.10
C PHE A 418 -8.78 11.56 4.80
N ASN A 419 -9.76 11.87 5.66
CA ASN A 419 -10.52 10.90 6.45
C ASN A 419 -11.72 10.30 5.70
N ASN A 420 -12.00 10.74 4.48
CA ASN A 420 -13.00 10.20 3.55
C ASN A 420 -12.29 9.48 2.38
#